data_57108ba997999b6826ef5cb92aa942ec
#
_entry.id   57108ba997999b6826ef5cb92aa942ec
#
_cell.length_a   1.000
_cell.length_b   1.000
_cell.length_c   1.000
_cell.angle_alpha   90.00
_cell.angle_beta   90.00
_cell.angle_gamma   90.00
#
_symmetry.space_group_name_H-M   'P 1'
#
loop_
_entity.id
_entity.type
_entity.pdbx_description
1 polymer ?
#
loop_
_entity_poly.entity_id
_entity_poly.type
_entity_poly.pdbx_seq_one_letter_code
_entity_poly.pdbx_strand_id
1 'polypeptide(L)' 'MEIEIRGIEFATAAEAIQYGNAAGIGEAIAIGGKVLLVYPAEADRLANLGVEFAYLFDHEMPDGTHRIMTVPVN' A
#
# COMPACT_ATOMS: atom_id res chain seq x y z
N MET A 1 -16.60 -13.11 6.35
CA MET A 1 -16.98 -11.77 6.84
C MET A 1 -16.45 -10.72 5.87
N GLU A 2 -17.32 -9.87 5.40
CA GLU A 2 -16.90 -8.78 4.53
C GLU A 2 -16.36 -7.62 5.36
N ILE A 3 -15.22 -7.09 4.92
CA ILE A 3 -14.61 -5.92 5.54
C ILE A 3 -14.59 -4.82 4.50
N GLU A 4 -15.23 -3.70 4.81
CA GLU A 4 -15.18 -2.53 3.96
C GLU A 4 -13.83 -1.83 4.13
N ILE A 5 -13.17 -1.57 3.00
CA ILE A 5 -11.86 -0.93 2.99
C ILE A 5 -11.98 0.39 2.24
N ARG A 6 -11.54 1.46 2.87
CA ARG A 6 -11.58 2.80 2.29
C ARG A 6 -10.23 3.13 1.68
N GLY A 7 -10.21 3.29 0.37
CA GLY A 7 -8.98 3.60 -0.35
C GLY A 7 -9.25 3.80 -1.82
N ILE A 8 -8.19 4.15 -2.54
CA ILE A 8 -8.24 4.31 -3.99
C ILE A 8 -7.53 3.11 -4.60
N GLU A 9 -8.21 2.40 -5.50
CA GLU A 9 -7.62 1.26 -6.18
C GLU A 9 -6.81 1.71 -7.39
N PHE A 10 -5.64 1.11 -7.56
CA PHE A 10 -4.77 1.35 -8.71
C PHE A 10 -4.47 0.05 -9.44
N ALA A 11 -4.14 0.15 -10.71
CA ALA A 11 -3.80 -1.03 -11.52
C ALA A 11 -2.43 -1.60 -11.14
N THR A 12 -1.49 -0.74 -10.72
CA THR A 12 -0.13 -1.15 -10.39
C THR A 12 0.35 -0.50 -9.10
N ALA A 13 1.31 -1.15 -8.44
CA ALA A 13 1.96 -0.62 -7.24
C ALA A 13 2.68 0.71 -7.54
N ALA A 14 3.34 0.81 -8.70
CA ALA A 14 4.06 2.02 -9.08
C ALA A 14 3.14 3.23 -9.15
N GLU A 15 1.95 3.07 -9.74
CA GLU A 15 0.97 4.16 -9.84
C GLU A 15 0.48 4.61 -8.46
N ALA A 16 0.19 3.67 -7.57
CA ALA A 16 -0.26 3.98 -6.21
C ALA A 16 0.81 4.74 -5.43
N ILE A 17 2.06 4.30 -5.51
CA ILE A 17 3.18 4.94 -4.82
C ILE A 17 3.42 6.36 -5.37
N GLN A 18 3.40 6.52 -6.69
CA GLN A 18 3.57 7.83 -7.31
C GLN A 18 2.49 8.81 -6.90
N TYR A 19 1.23 8.36 -6.90
CA TYR A 19 0.12 9.20 -6.50
C TYR A 19 0.24 9.60 -5.03
N GLY A 20 0.57 8.66 -4.16
CA GLY A 20 0.75 8.92 -2.73
C GLY A 20 1.87 9.92 -2.46
N ASN A 21 3.00 9.77 -3.17
CA ASN A 21 4.13 10.70 -3.04
C ASN A 21 3.77 12.10 -3.54
N ALA A 22 3.07 12.20 -4.66
CA ALA A 22 2.68 13.49 -5.24
C ALA A 22 1.65 14.21 -4.36
N ALA A 23 0.71 13.47 -3.79
CA ALA A 23 -0.31 14.03 -2.91
C ALA A 23 0.21 14.28 -1.49
N GLY A 24 1.31 13.64 -1.10
CA GLY A 24 1.87 13.74 0.24
C GLY A 24 1.01 13.05 1.31
N ILE A 25 0.13 12.16 0.90
CA ILE A 25 -0.79 11.47 1.81
C ILE A 25 -0.95 10.01 1.39
N GLY A 26 -1.27 9.17 2.38
CA GLY A 26 -1.63 7.79 2.12
C GLY A 26 -0.45 6.83 2.11
N GLU A 27 -0.78 5.56 2.16
CA GLU A 27 0.17 4.46 2.08
C GLU A 27 -0.34 3.46 1.05
N ALA A 28 0.55 2.99 0.18
CA ALA A 28 0.21 1.97 -0.80
C ALA A 28 0.25 0.59 -0.13
N ILE A 29 -0.79 -0.21 -0.34
CA ILE A 29 -0.87 -1.56 0.20
C ILE A 29 -1.33 -2.54 -0.87
N ALA A 30 -0.89 -3.79 -0.72
CA ALA A 30 -1.41 -4.91 -1.51
C ALA A 30 -2.31 -5.76 -0.61
N ILE A 31 -3.55 -5.97 -1.03
CA ILE A 31 -4.53 -6.71 -0.26
C ILE A 31 -5.45 -7.49 -1.21
N GLY A 32 -5.56 -8.80 -1.00
CA GLY A 32 -6.47 -9.64 -1.76
C GLY A 32 -6.27 -9.55 -3.28
N GLY A 33 -5.04 -9.42 -3.75
CA GLY A 33 -4.73 -9.29 -5.18
C GLY A 33 -4.97 -7.90 -5.76
N LYS A 34 -5.27 -6.92 -4.91
CA LYS A 34 -5.51 -5.53 -5.31
C LYS A 34 -4.45 -4.61 -4.75
N VAL A 35 -4.25 -3.48 -5.41
CA VAL A 35 -3.35 -2.41 -4.94
C VAL A 35 -4.22 -1.21 -4.58
N LEU A 36 -4.11 -0.77 -3.34
CA LEU A 36 -4.88 0.37 -2.81
C LEU A 36 -3.95 1.41 -2.21
N LEU A 37 -4.37 2.67 -2.32
CA LEU A 37 -3.77 3.76 -1.56
C LEU A 37 -4.76 4.10 -0.42
N VAL A 38 -4.30 3.98 0.82
CA VAL A 38 -5.14 4.17 2.01
C VAL A 38 -4.51 5.21 2.93
N TYR A 39 -5.31 5.86 3.77
CA TYR A 39 -4.77 6.69 4.85
C TYR A 39 -4.12 5.82 5.92
N PRO A 40 -3.10 6.34 6.63
CA PRO A 40 -2.45 5.57 7.71
C PRO A 40 -3.43 5.03 8.75
N ALA A 41 -4.47 5.80 9.10
CA ALA A 41 -5.49 5.35 10.04
C ALA A 41 -6.26 4.13 9.54
N GLU A 42 -6.50 4.04 8.23
CA GLU A 42 -7.17 2.89 7.64
C GLU A 42 -6.25 1.65 7.68
N ALA A 43 -4.95 1.83 7.37
CA ALA A 43 -3.98 0.75 7.48
C ALA A 43 -3.90 0.22 8.92
N ASP A 44 -3.87 1.11 9.90
CA ASP A 44 -3.87 0.74 11.32
C ASP A 44 -5.13 -0.05 11.70
N ARG A 45 -6.28 0.40 11.20
CA ARG A 45 -7.56 -0.28 11.45
C ARG A 45 -7.53 -1.71 10.91
N LEU A 46 -7.05 -1.89 9.67
CA LEU A 46 -6.95 -3.20 9.05
C LEU A 46 -5.98 -4.11 9.82
N ALA A 47 -4.85 -3.58 10.24
CA ALA A 47 -3.87 -4.34 11.03
C ALA A 47 -4.48 -4.81 12.35
N ASN A 48 -5.22 -3.92 13.04
CA ASN A 48 -5.85 -4.24 14.32
C ASN A 48 -6.99 -5.25 14.18
N LEU A 49 -7.63 -5.30 13.01
CA LEU A 49 -8.67 -6.29 12.70
C LEU A 49 -8.09 -7.67 12.34
N GLY A 50 -6.76 -7.78 12.24
CA GLY A 50 -6.11 -9.04 11.86
C GLY A 50 -6.15 -9.33 10.37
N VAL A 51 -6.43 -8.32 9.54
CA VAL A 51 -6.46 -8.49 8.09
C VAL A 51 -5.05 -8.62 7.54
N GLU A 52 -4.84 -9.61 6.67
CA GLU A 52 -3.56 -9.79 6.01
C GLU A 52 -3.44 -8.84 4.82
N PHE A 53 -2.39 -8.04 4.81
CA PHE A 53 -2.03 -7.19 3.68
C PHE A 53 -0.53 -6.92 3.73
N ALA A 54 0.00 -6.20 2.75
CA ALA A 54 1.42 -5.83 2.75
C ALA A 54 1.55 -4.36 2.37
N TYR A 55 2.46 -3.65 3.05
CA TYR A 55 2.86 -2.31 2.62
C TYR A 55 3.74 -2.41 1.39
N LEU A 56 3.60 -1.44 0.48
CA LEU A 56 4.39 -1.35 -0.74
C LEU A 56 5.28 -0.11 -0.67
N PHE A 57 6.57 -0.30 -0.93
CA PHE A 57 7.56 0.77 -0.90
C PHE A 57 8.36 0.80 -2.19
N ASP A 58 8.70 2.01 -2.64
CA ASP A 58 9.69 2.20 -3.69
C ASP A 58 11.07 2.30 -3.04
N HIS A 59 11.94 1.37 -3.37
CA HIS A 59 13.29 1.32 -2.85
C HIS A 59 14.30 1.61 -3.97
N GLU A 60 15.13 2.64 -3.79
CA GLU A 60 16.19 2.95 -4.72
C GLU A 60 17.39 2.06 -4.45
N MET A 61 17.84 1.35 -5.48
CA MET A 61 18.99 0.49 -5.43
C MET A 61 20.29 1.29 -5.59
N PRO A 62 21.46 0.76 -5.15
CA PRO A 62 22.73 1.49 -5.30
C PRO A 62 23.09 1.83 -6.74
N ASP A 63 22.57 1.11 -7.73
CA ASP A 63 22.82 1.38 -9.14
C ASP A 63 21.86 2.42 -9.75
N GLY A 64 20.99 3.01 -8.93
CA GLY A 64 20.01 4.01 -9.36
C GLY A 64 18.69 3.45 -9.87
N THR A 65 18.54 2.12 -9.94
CA THR A 65 17.27 1.51 -10.29
C THR A 65 16.33 1.49 -9.08
N HIS A 66 15.03 1.32 -9.35
CA HIS A 66 14.00 1.27 -8.31
C HIS A 66 13.37 -0.11 -8.26
N ARG A 67 13.05 -0.56 -7.06
CA ARG A 67 12.38 -1.83 -6.82
C ARG A 67 11.23 -1.63 -5.85
N ILE A 68 10.10 -2.25 -6.14
CA ILE A 68 8.97 -2.26 -5.22
C ILE A 68 9.21 -3.35 -4.17
N MET A 69 9.26 -2.94 -2.91
CA MET A 69 9.41 -3.85 -1.78
C MET A 69 8.08 -4.03 -1.06
N THR A 70 7.87 -5.19 -0.47
CA THR A 70 6.66 -5.47 0.30
C THR A 70 7.02 -5.81 1.74
N VAL A 71 6.20 -5.31 2.68
CA VAL A 71 6.33 -5.65 4.10
C VAL A 71 4.99 -6.21 4.56
N PRO A 72 4.90 -7.53 4.78
CA PRO A 72 3.66 -8.16 5.20
C PRO A 72 3.21 -7.70 6.58
N VAL A 73 1.90 -7.57 6.75
CA VAL A 73 1.23 -7.25 8.02
C VAL A 73 0.23 -8.37 8.30
N ASN A 74 0.33 -8.94 9.51
CA ASN A 74 -0.45 -10.11 9.93
C ASN A 74 -0.17 -11.29 9.00
#